data_669c3fa8a2758e3eabde6d2c3f92aaa2
#
_entry.id   669c3fa8a2758e3eabde6d2c3f92aaa2
#
_cell.length_a   1.000
_cell.length_b   1.000
_cell.length_c   1.000
_cell.angle_alpha   90.00
_cell.angle_beta   90.00
_cell.angle_gamma   90.00
#
_symmetry.space_group_name_H-M   'P 1'
#
loop_
_entity.id
_entity.type
_entity.pdbx_description
1 polymer ?
#
loop_
_entity_poly.entity_id
_entity_poly.type
_entity_poly.pdbx_seq_one_letter_code
_entity_poly.pdbx_strand_id
1 'polypeptide(L)'
;MTGVGVRRGRSHLLRSVDWTVELDERWVILGPNGAGKTTLLQLAAAHLHPTTGTAEVLGERLGKVDVFELQPRIGLTSAALAARVPAEETVLDVVVSAGYAVVGRWREDYDLLDTGRARHLLYQLGVHGLADRRFGTLSEGERKRVQIARALMTDPELLLLDEPAAGLDLAGREQLVARLATLAADPDAPTMVLVTHHVEEIPPGVTHALLLRGGLVVAAGLLTDVLTPDLLSVTFGMPLALDHSGGRYAARAAL
;
A
#
# COMPACT_ATOMS: atom_id res chain seq x y z
N MET A 1 8.16 -6.62 -13.53
CA MET A 1 7.99 -5.51 -14.50
C MET A 1 9.28 -5.34 -15.26
N THR A 2 9.22 -5.30 -16.61
CA THR A 2 10.42 -5.23 -17.47
C THR A 2 10.23 -4.13 -18.52
N GLY A 3 11.08 -3.09 -18.47
CA GLY A 3 11.05 -1.93 -19.35
C GLY A 3 9.72 -1.17 -19.35
N VAL A 4 9.00 -1.18 -18.24
CA VAL A 4 7.64 -0.65 -18.16
C VAL A 4 7.62 0.85 -18.25
N GLY A 5 6.87 1.36 -19.23
CA GLY A 5 6.56 2.78 -19.38
C GLY A 5 5.06 3.03 -19.36
N VAL A 6 4.67 4.16 -18.76
CA VAL A 6 3.27 4.65 -18.76
C VAL A 6 3.25 6.07 -19.27
N ARG A 7 2.39 6.32 -20.27
CA ARG A 7 2.20 7.64 -20.85
C ARG A 7 0.73 8.06 -20.79
N ARG A 8 0.47 9.30 -20.40
CA ARG A 8 -0.84 9.93 -20.45
C ARG A 8 -0.77 11.20 -21.30
N GLY A 9 -1.32 11.14 -22.52
CA GLY A 9 -1.14 12.18 -23.50
C GLY A 9 0.34 12.38 -23.87
N ARG A 10 0.87 13.57 -23.62
CA ARG A 10 2.30 13.89 -23.86
C ARG A 10 3.20 13.64 -22.64
N SER A 11 2.63 13.37 -21.47
CA SER A 11 3.39 13.20 -20.23
C SER A 11 3.74 11.73 -20.01
N HIS A 12 5.02 11.49 -19.71
CA HIS A 12 5.50 10.18 -19.24
C HIS A 12 5.36 10.14 -17.72
N LEU A 13 4.53 9.21 -17.21
CA LEU A 13 4.34 8.96 -15.78
C LEU A 13 5.36 7.97 -15.25
N LEU A 14 5.72 6.95 -16.06
CA LEU A 14 6.80 6.00 -15.82
C LEU A 14 7.63 5.81 -17.08
N ARG A 15 8.93 5.55 -16.91
CA ARG A 15 9.91 5.45 -18.00
C ARG A 15 10.82 4.26 -17.76
N SER A 16 10.64 3.18 -18.56
CA SER A 16 11.50 1.99 -18.53
C SER A 16 11.79 1.47 -17.12
N VAL A 17 10.72 1.22 -16.37
CA VAL A 17 10.83 0.68 -15.00
C VAL A 17 11.08 -0.83 -15.08
N ASP A 18 12.19 -1.25 -14.49
CA ASP A 18 12.50 -2.64 -14.19
C ASP A 18 12.37 -2.84 -12.68
N TRP A 19 11.49 -3.75 -12.26
CA TRP A 19 11.22 -4.03 -10.85
C TRP A 19 10.65 -5.42 -10.68
N THR A 20 11.28 -6.20 -9.81
CA THR A 20 10.85 -7.54 -9.42
C THR A 20 10.59 -7.56 -7.92
N VAL A 21 9.52 -8.21 -7.52
CA VAL A 21 9.14 -8.48 -6.12
C VAL A 21 8.97 -9.98 -6.00
N GLU A 22 9.72 -10.58 -5.09
CA GLU A 22 9.62 -12.01 -4.79
C GLU A 22 8.64 -12.25 -3.62
N LEU A 23 8.25 -13.50 -3.45
CA LEU A 23 7.45 -13.91 -2.29
C LEU A 23 8.20 -13.56 -0.99
N ASP A 24 7.44 -13.25 0.05
CA ASP A 24 7.94 -12.91 1.39
C ASP A 24 8.74 -11.60 1.48
N GLU A 25 8.89 -10.85 0.39
CA GLU A 25 9.48 -9.51 0.45
C GLU A 25 8.46 -8.47 0.93
N ARG A 26 8.98 -7.49 1.67
CA ARG A 26 8.22 -6.34 2.15
C ARG A 26 8.88 -5.08 1.59
N TRP A 27 8.19 -4.41 0.67
CA TRP A 27 8.73 -3.28 -0.08
C TRP A 27 8.20 -1.94 0.39
N VAL A 28 9.07 -0.93 0.37
CA VAL A 28 8.67 0.47 0.41
C VAL A 28 9.05 1.16 -0.90
N ILE A 29 8.11 1.90 -1.49
CA ILE A 29 8.34 2.78 -2.63
C ILE A 29 8.38 4.22 -2.13
N LEU A 30 9.53 4.87 -2.26
CA LEU A 30 9.78 6.23 -1.81
C LEU A 30 10.04 7.17 -3.00
N GLY A 31 9.67 8.42 -2.83
CA GLY A 31 9.95 9.48 -3.80
C GLY A 31 9.06 10.70 -3.60
N PRO A 32 9.40 11.84 -4.20
CA PRO A 32 8.62 13.06 -4.07
C PRO A 32 7.23 12.94 -4.70
N ASN A 33 6.36 13.90 -4.41
CA ASN A 33 5.05 13.98 -5.05
C ASN A 33 5.21 14.12 -6.56
N GLY A 34 4.38 13.40 -7.33
CA GLY A 34 4.49 13.36 -8.79
C GLY A 34 5.61 12.45 -9.34
N ALA A 35 6.34 11.71 -8.50
CA ALA A 35 7.38 10.79 -8.95
C ALA A 35 6.88 9.60 -9.78
N GLY A 36 5.58 9.27 -9.72
CA GLY A 36 4.99 8.11 -10.41
C GLY A 36 4.61 6.95 -9.48
N LYS A 37 4.76 7.10 -8.16
CA LYS A 37 4.51 6.04 -7.15
C LYS A 37 3.12 5.41 -7.26
N THR A 38 2.06 6.24 -7.22
CA THR A 38 0.67 5.77 -7.39
C THR A 38 0.44 5.12 -8.75
N THR A 39 1.10 5.60 -9.82
CA THR A 39 1.02 4.97 -11.15
C THR A 39 1.64 3.58 -11.15
N LEU A 40 2.78 3.41 -10.49
CA LEU A 40 3.44 2.11 -10.34
C LEU A 40 2.56 1.15 -9.52
N LEU A 41 1.94 1.66 -8.45
CA LEU A 41 1.02 0.88 -7.63
C LEU A 41 -0.24 0.46 -8.39
N GLN A 42 -0.80 1.35 -9.24
CA GLN A 42 -1.97 1.03 -10.08
C GLN A 42 -1.67 -0.06 -11.12
N LEU A 43 -0.43 -0.12 -11.65
CA LEU A 43 0.02 -1.25 -12.47
C LEU A 43 0.07 -2.54 -11.64
N ALA A 44 0.66 -2.50 -10.43
CA ALA A 44 0.71 -3.66 -9.53
C ALA A 44 -0.69 -4.13 -9.09
N ALA A 45 -1.66 -3.21 -9.01
CA ALA A 45 -3.07 -3.51 -8.71
C ALA A 45 -3.88 -3.98 -9.92
N ALA A 46 -3.28 -4.14 -11.09
CA ALA A 46 -3.97 -4.45 -12.35
C ALA A 46 -5.09 -3.44 -12.73
N HIS A 47 -5.00 -2.21 -12.22
CA HIS A 47 -5.92 -1.12 -12.55
C HIS A 47 -5.46 -0.30 -13.77
N LEU A 48 -4.23 -0.51 -14.19
CA LEU A 48 -3.61 0.19 -15.31
C LEU A 48 -2.76 -0.79 -16.13
N HIS A 49 -2.76 -0.61 -17.46
CA HIS A 49 -1.87 -1.36 -18.35
C HIS A 49 -0.65 -0.53 -18.72
N PRO A 50 0.54 -1.15 -18.90
CA PRO A 50 1.71 -0.45 -19.38
C PRO A 50 1.51 0.03 -20.83
N THR A 51 2.05 1.21 -21.16
CA THR A 51 2.09 1.70 -22.54
C THR A 51 3.22 1.03 -23.32
N THR A 52 4.32 0.73 -22.66
CA THR A 52 5.49 0.00 -23.20
C THR A 52 6.02 -0.97 -22.14
N GLY A 53 6.79 -1.97 -22.58
CA GLY A 53 7.32 -3.00 -21.68
C GLY A 53 6.29 -4.05 -21.29
N THR A 54 6.60 -4.83 -20.28
CA THR A 54 5.77 -5.94 -19.80
C THR A 54 5.63 -5.87 -18.28
N ALA A 55 4.40 -6.00 -17.81
CA ALA A 55 4.11 -6.14 -16.39
C ALA A 55 3.44 -7.49 -16.13
N GLU A 56 3.95 -8.21 -15.15
CA GLU A 56 3.38 -9.44 -14.61
C GLU A 56 3.11 -9.23 -13.12
N VAL A 57 1.96 -9.69 -12.64
CA VAL A 57 1.52 -9.57 -11.25
C VAL A 57 1.02 -10.94 -10.81
N LEU A 58 1.56 -11.49 -9.72
CA LEU A 58 1.24 -12.83 -9.23
C LEU A 58 1.37 -13.92 -10.31
N GLY A 59 2.39 -13.80 -11.17
CA GLY A 59 2.64 -14.71 -12.28
C GLY A 59 1.79 -14.44 -13.54
N GLU A 60 0.83 -13.52 -13.47
CA GLU A 60 -0.11 -13.23 -14.55
C GLU A 60 0.30 -11.99 -15.35
N ARG A 61 0.37 -12.12 -16.66
CA ARG A 61 0.75 -11.01 -17.55
C ARG A 61 -0.45 -10.08 -17.80
N LEU A 62 -0.29 -8.81 -17.44
CA LEU A 62 -1.30 -7.78 -17.71
C LEU A 62 -1.58 -7.65 -19.22
N GLY A 63 -2.86 -7.62 -19.57
CA GLY A 63 -3.35 -7.61 -20.95
C GLY A 63 -3.55 -9.00 -21.57
N LYS A 64 -3.22 -10.08 -20.83
CA LYS A 64 -3.51 -11.47 -21.24
C LYS A 64 -4.36 -12.23 -20.22
N VAL A 65 -4.41 -11.77 -18.98
CA VAL A 65 -5.21 -12.32 -17.87
C VAL A 65 -6.54 -11.59 -17.77
N ASP A 66 -7.57 -12.29 -17.30
CA ASP A 66 -8.80 -11.65 -16.85
C ASP A 66 -8.54 -10.92 -15.52
N VAL A 67 -8.65 -9.60 -15.55
CA VAL A 67 -8.40 -8.76 -14.38
C VAL A 67 -9.40 -9.01 -13.25
N PHE A 68 -10.62 -9.52 -13.55
CA PHE A 68 -11.61 -9.89 -12.54
C PHE A 68 -11.20 -11.13 -11.73
N GLU A 69 -10.37 -12.00 -12.29
CA GLU A 69 -9.79 -13.14 -11.57
C GLU A 69 -8.54 -12.73 -10.76
N LEU A 70 -7.79 -11.73 -11.25
CA LEU A 70 -6.56 -11.28 -10.61
C LEU A 70 -6.82 -10.31 -9.44
N GLN A 71 -7.74 -9.36 -9.59
CA GLN A 71 -7.98 -8.31 -8.60
C GLN A 71 -8.38 -8.82 -7.20
N PRO A 72 -9.17 -9.89 -7.02
CA PRO A 72 -9.46 -10.43 -5.68
C PRO A 72 -8.24 -10.94 -4.92
N ARG A 73 -7.17 -11.31 -5.63
CA ARG A 73 -5.89 -11.75 -5.05
C ARG A 73 -5.00 -10.58 -4.60
N ILE A 74 -5.46 -9.33 -4.83
CA ILE A 74 -4.71 -8.11 -4.54
C ILE A 74 -5.52 -7.23 -3.59
N GLY A 75 -5.03 -7.03 -2.38
CA GLY A 75 -5.55 -6.06 -1.44
C GLY A 75 -4.99 -4.67 -1.76
N LEU A 76 -5.85 -3.68 -1.92
CA LEU A 76 -5.44 -2.30 -2.21
C LEU A 76 -6.09 -1.30 -1.25
N THR A 77 -5.28 -0.40 -0.70
CA THR A 77 -5.76 0.83 -0.07
C THR A 77 -5.30 2.05 -0.86
N SER A 78 -6.22 2.95 -1.15
CA SER A 78 -5.92 4.24 -1.79
C SER A 78 -6.96 5.28 -1.41
N ALA A 79 -6.62 6.58 -1.53
CA ALA A 79 -7.56 7.66 -1.27
C ALA A 79 -8.79 7.59 -2.20
N ALA A 80 -8.60 7.19 -3.46
CA ALA A 80 -9.69 7.04 -4.42
C ALA A 80 -10.68 5.93 -4.02
N LEU A 81 -10.18 4.80 -3.50
CA LEU A 81 -11.01 3.71 -3.01
C LEU A 81 -11.72 4.10 -1.71
N ALA A 82 -11.01 4.78 -0.81
CA ALA A 82 -11.54 5.30 0.44
C ALA A 82 -12.75 6.22 0.25
N ALA A 83 -12.69 7.11 -0.74
CA ALA A 83 -13.77 8.05 -1.07
C ALA A 83 -15.06 7.37 -1.57
N ARG A 84 -15.00 6.10 -1.96
CA ARG A 84 -16.16 5.32 -2.43
C ARG A 84 -16.88 4.59 -1.29
N VAL A 85 -16.26 4.46 -0.11
CA VAL A 85 -16.87 3.76 1.03
C VAL A 85 -18.02 4.61 1.59
N PRO A 86 -19.25 4.07 1.68
CA PRO A 86 -20.39 4.82 2.20
C PRO A 86 -20.19 5.18 3.68
N ALA A 87 -20.42 6.44 4.02
CA ALA A 87 -20.20 6.95 5.38
C ALA A 87 -21.16 6.34 6.42
N GLU A 88 -22.34 5.91 5.97
CA GLU A 88 -23.42 5.40 6.83
C GLU A 88 -23.27 3.91 7.17
N GLU A 89 -22.43 3.18 6.44
CA GLU A 89 -22.17 1.77 6.70
C GLU A 89 -21.48 1.55 8.04
N THR A 90 -21.75 0.42 8.69
CA THR A 90 -20.98 0.03 9.87
C THR A 90 -19.57 -0.38 9.48
N VAL A 91 -18.63 -0.21 10.38
CA VAL A 91 -17.23 -0.64 10.17
C VAL A 91 -17.17 -2.12 9.80
N LEU A 92 -17.97 -2.95 10.46
CA LEU A 92 -18.03 -4.38 10.17
C LEU A 92 -18.52 -4.64 8.74
N ASP A 93 -19.60 -3.99 8.32
CA ASP A 93 -20.15 -4.14 6.96
C ASP A 93 -19.15 -3.64 5.89
N VAL A 94 -18.43 -2.56 6.16
CA VAL A 94 -17.36 -2.05 5.27
C VAL A 94 -16.28 -3.10 5.04
N VAL A 95 -15.88 -3.84 6.08
CA VAL A 95 -14.85 -4.88 5.95
C VAL A 95 -15.41 -6.13 5.28
N VAL A 96 -16.54 -6.66 5.76
CA VAL A 96 -17.13 -7.90 5.22
C VAL A 96 -17.47 -7.77 3.75
N SER A 97 -18.02 -6.64 3.32
CA SER A 97 -18.41 -6.41 1.90
C SER A 97 -17.25 -6.55 0.90
N ALA A 98 -16.00 -6.42 1.35
CA ALA A 98 -14.84 -6.60 0.49
C ALA A 98 -14.69 -8.05 0.01
N GLY A 99 -15.05 -9.05 0.81
CA GLY A 99 -15.03 -10.46 0.44
C GLY A 99 -15.93 -10.78 -0.76
N TYR A 100 -16.90 -9.92 -1.03
CA TYR A 100 -17.86 -10.04 -2.14
C TYR A 100 -17.57 -9.09 -3.31
N ALA A 101 -16.40 -8.46 -3.32
CA ALA A 101 -15.96 -7.48 -4.32
C ALA A 101 -16.90 -6.26 -4.48
N VAL A 102 -17.68 -5.94 -3.44
CA VAL A 102 -18.59 -4.78 -3.43
C VAL A 102 -18.11 -3.71 -2.46
N VAL A 103 -18.53 -2.47 -2.70
CA VAL A 103 -18.27 -1.34 -1.81
C VAL A 103 -19.58 -0.97 -1.12
N GLY A 104 -19.65 -1.23 0.18
CA GLY A 104 -20.85 -1.10 1.00
C GLY A 104 -21.69 -2.38 1.04
N ARG A 105 -22.61 -2.44 2.01
CA ARG A 105 -23.48 -3.61 2.19
C ARG A 105 -24.47 -3.72 1.05
N TRP A 106 -24.53 -4.89 0.44
CA TRP A 106 -25.57 -5.30 -0.49
C TRP A 106 -26.63 -6.15 0.26
N ARG A 107 -27.56 -6.78 -0.44
CA ARG A 107 -28.67 -7.58 0.13
C ARG A 107 -28.26 -8.99 0.56
N GLU A 108 -26.98 -9.30 0.56
CA GLU A 108 -26.45 -10.62 0.88
C GLU A 108 -26.45 -10.87 2.39
N ASP A 109 -26.77 -12.07 2.79
CA ASP A 109 -26.56 -12.53 4.15
C ASP A 109 -25.10 -12.99 4.28
N TYR A 110 -24.29 -12.23 4.99
CA TYR A 110 -22.91 -12.61 5.31
C TYR A 110 -22.91 -13.77 6.26
N ASP A 111 -22.11 -14.80 5.98
CA ASP A 111 -22.02 -15.93 6.85
C ASP A 111 -21.21 -15.62 8.15
N LEU A 112 -21.23 -16.60 9.07
CA LEU A 112 -20.53 -16.45 10.35
C LEU A 112 -19.00 -16.48 10.19
N LEU A 113 -18.48 -17.14 9.16
CA LEU A 113 -17.05 -17.22 8.87
C LEU A 113 -16.53 -15.87 8.38
N ASP A 114 -17.24 -15.24 7.43
CA ASP A 114 -16.90 -13.92 6.91
C ASP A 114 -16.92 -12.86 8.02
N THR A 115 -17.99 -12.87 8.83
CA THR A 115 -18.13 -11.96 9.97
C THR A 115 -17.03 -12.19 11.00
N GLY A 116 -16.68 -13.46 11.28
CA GLY A 116 -15.59 -13.85 12.17
C GLY A 116 -14.24 -13.35 11.69
N ARG A 117 -13.94 -13.54 10.39
CA ARG A 117 -12.72 -13.04 9.75
C ARG A 117 -12.62 -11.52 9.82
N ALA A 118 -13.68 -10.80 9.46
CA ALA A 118 -13.71 -9.35 9.55
C ALA A 118 -13.42 -8.83 10.97
N ARG A 119 -14.06 -9.44 12.00
CA ARG A 119 -13.80 -9.09 13.41
C ARG A 119 -12.35 -9.36 13.81
N HIS A 120 -11.75 -10.46 13.34
CA HIS A 120 -10.36 -10.78 13.58
C HIS A 120 -9.42 -9.73 12.95
N LEU A 121 -9.64 -9.34 11.71
CA LEU A 121 -8.87 -8.30 11.04
C LEU A 121 -8.98 -6.94 11.74
N LEU A 122 -10.19 -6.57 12.18
CA LEU A 122 -10.41 -5.36 12.98
C LEU A 122 -9.65 -5.41 14.32
N TYR A 123 -9.54 -6.59 14.93
CA TYR A 123 -8.75 -6.78 16.14
C TYR A 123 -7.25 -6.62 15.88
N GLN A 124 -6.71 -7.26 14.84
CA GLN A 124 -5.31 -7.10 14.43
C GLN A 124 -4.95 -5.63 14.17
N LEU A 125 -5.84 -4.87 13.55
CA LEU A 125 -5.64 -3.43 13.27
C LEU A 125 -5.98 -2.52 14.47
N GLY A 126 -6.39 -3.09 15.62
CA GLY A 126 -6.69 -2.33 16.84
C GLY A 126 -7.92 -1.42 16.76
N VAL A 127 -8.91 -1.81 15.96
CA VAL A 127 -10.17 -1.06 15.76
C VAL A 127 -11.42 -1.92 15.99
N HIS A 128 -11.28 -3.08 16.63
CA HIS A 128 -12.37 -4.02 16.89
C HIS A 128 -13.54 -3.41 17.70
N GLY A 129 -13.24 -2.51 18.65
CA GLY A 129 -14.27 -1.80 19.43
C GLY A 129 -15.12 -0.82 18.60
N LEU A 130 -14.82 -0.64 17.32
CA LEU A 130 -15.53 0.27 16.42
C LEU A 130 -16.46 -0.47 15.46
N ALA A 131 -16.56 -1.81 15.53
CA ALA A 131 -17.25 -2.66 14.57
C ALA A 131 -18.67 -2.20 14.22
N ASP A 132 -19.42 -1.74 15.23
CA ASP A 132 -20.82 -1.33 15.08
C ASP A 132 -20.97 0.19 14.87
N ARG A 133 -19.87 0.95 14.81
CA ARG A 133 -19.89 2.39 14.52
C ARG A 133 -20.01 2.64 13.02
N ARG A 134 -20.61 3.78 12.65
CA ARG A 134 -20.66 4.23 11.27
C ARG A 134 -19.29 4.69 10.81
N PHE A 135 -18.86 4.25 9.62
CA PHE A 135 -17.56 4.57 9.04
C PHE A 135 -17.30 6.07 8.95
N GLY A 136 -18.32 6.86 8.60
CA GLY A 136 -18.24 8.32 8.51
C GLY A 136 -17.93 9.03 9.84
N THR A 137 -18.15 8.37 11.00
CA THR A 137 -17.89 8.96 12.33
C THR A 137 -16.50 8.71 12.86
N LEU A 138 -15.68 7.95 12.13
CA LEU A 138 -14.32 7.59 12.55
C LEU A 138 -13.35 8.75 12.33
N SER A 139 -12.33 8.81 13.18
CA SER A 139 -11.13 9.61 12.92
C SER A 139 -10.39 9.11 11.67
N GLU A 140 -9.52 9.94 11.09
CA GLU A 140 -8.77 9.56 9.89
C GLU A 140 -7.89 8.32 10.14
N GLY A 141 -7.22 8.24 11.29
CA GLY A 141 -6.41 7.08 11.65
C GLY A 141 -7.22 5.78 11.84
N GLU A 142 -8.42 5.88 12.40
CA GLU A 142 -9.34 4.74 12.49
C GLU A 142 -9.81 4.30 11.11
N ARG A 143 -10.17 5.25 10.22
CA ARG A 143 -10.57 4.97 8.83
C ARG A 143 -9.47 4.25 8.06
N LYS A 144 -8.22 4.71 8.15
CA LYS A 144 -7.06 4.07 7.50
C LYS A 144 -6.89 2.62 7.94
N ARG A 145 -6.99 2.34 9.25
CA ARG A 145 -6.88 0.97 9.78
C ARG A 145 -8.03 0.08 9.34
N VAL A 146 -9.26 0.60 9.29
CA VAL A 146 -10.42 -0.13 8.75
C VAL A 146 -10.24 -0.43 7.25
N GLN A 147 -9.68 0.50 6.47
CA GLN A 147 -9.40 0.29 5.05
C GLN A 147 -8.35 -0.81 4.82
N ILE A 148 -7.33 -0.90 5.69
CA ILE A 148 -6.36 -2.00 5.63
C ILE A 148 -7.03 -3.33 5.99
N ALA A 149 -7.86 -3.37 7.06
CA ALA A 149 -8.64 -4.55 7.39
C ALA A 149 -9.52 -5.00 6.22
N ARG A 150 -10.16 -4.03 5.54
CA ARG A 150 -10.95 -4.26 4.35
C ARG A 150 -10.12 -4.84 3.19
N ALA A 151 -8.91 -4.33 2.97
CA ALA A 151 -8.02 -4.82 1.91
C ALA A 151 -7.51 -6.25 2.18
N LEU A 152 -7.44 -6.67 3.45
CA LEU A 152 -7.05 -8.02 3.86
C LEU A 152 -8.22 -9.02 3.87
N MET A 153 -9.46 -8.57 3.66
CA MET A 153 -10.65 -9.44 3.81
C MET A 153 -10.69 -10.57 2.79
N THR A 154 -10.22 -10.33 1.56
CA THR A 154 -10.17 -11.32 0.48
C THR A 154 -9.05 -12.35 0.60
N ASP A 155 -8.26 -12.32 1.67
CA ASP A 155 -7.05 -13.12 1.81
C ASP A 155 -6.06 -12.93 0.64
N PRO A 156 -5.64 -11.69 0.37
CA PRO A 156 -4.85 -11.40 -0.82
C PRO A 156 -3.44 -11.98 -0.71
N GLU A 157 -2.85 -12.32 -1.85
CA GLU A 157 -1.44 -12.69 -1.95
C GLU A 157 -0.51 -11.47 -1.98
N LEU A 158 -1.05 -10.31 -2.39
CA LEU A 158 -0.33 -9.05 -2.49
C LEU A 158 -1.13 -7.92 -1.83
N LEU A 159 -0.54 -7.21 -0.88
CA LEU A 159 -1.12 -6.05 -0.21
C LEU A 159 -0.43 -4.77 -0.66
N LEU A 160 -1.19 -3.86 -1.25
CA LEU A 160 -0.74 -2.57 -1.78
C LEU A 160 -1.29 -1.42 -0.94
N LEU A 161 -0.43 -0.62 -0.34
CA LEU A 161 -0.78 0.48 0.55
C LEU A 161 -0.30 1.81 -0.05
N ASP A 162 -1.24 2.63 -0.59
CA ASP A 162 -0.92 3.93 -1.18
C ASP A 162 -1.06 5.05 -0.14
N GLU A 163 0.07 5.53 0.37
CA GLU A 163 0.18 6.60 1.38
C GLU A 163 -0.77 6.40 2.58
N PRO A 164 -0.72 5.25 3.28
CA PRO A 164 -1.70 4.91 4.29
C PRO A 164 -1.63 5.83 5.53
N ALA A 165 -0.50 6.49 5.77
CA ALA A 165 -0.33 7.41 6.90
C ALA A 165 -0.59 8.88 6.53
N ALA A 166 -0.92 9.19 5.27
CA ALA A 166 -1.20 10.56 4.85
C ALA A 166 -2.36 11.17 5.62
N GLY A 167 -2.15 12.40 6.14
CA GLY A 167 -3.16 13.15 6.91
C GLY A 167 -3.28 12.74 8.38
N LEU A 168 -2.47 11.79 8.86
CA LEU A 168 -2.48 11.41 10.26
C LEU A 168 -1.63 12.37 11.12
N ASP A 169 -2.07 12.60 12.35
CA ASP A 169 -1.21 13.19 13.38
C ASP A 169 -0.11 12.22 13.79
N LEU A 170 0.82 12.69 14.63
CA LEU A 170 1.95 11.89 15.09
C LEU A 170 1.51 10.60 15.77
N ALA A 171 0.51 10.65 16.65
CA ALA A 171 0.05 9.47 17.38
C ALA A 171 -0.62 8.45 16.45
N GLY A 172 -1.47 8.91 15.54
CA GLY A 172 -2.13 8.07 14.53
C GLY A 172 -1.13 7.39 13.58
N ARG A 173 -0.10 8.14 13.15
CA ARG A 173 0.99 7.60 12.33
C ARG A 173 1.76 6.51 13.07
N GLU A 174 2.19 6.76 14.31
CA GLU A 174 2.96 5.78 15.09
C GLU A 174 2.13 4.51 15.39
N GLN A 175 0.84 4.67 15.70
CA GLN A 175 -0.06 3.51 15.86
C GLN A 175 -0.18 2.70 14.57
N LEU A 176 -0.33 3.35 13.42
CA LEU A 176 -0.41 2.67 12.12
C LEU A 176 0.89 1.94 11.80
N VAL A 177 2.04 2.61 11.95
CA VAL A 177 3.37 2.00 11.71
C VAL A 177 3.57 0.77 12.60
N ALA A 178 3.18 0.83 13.88
CA ALA A 178 3.26 -0.33 14.78
C ALA A 178 2.37 -1.50 14.31
N ARG A 179 1.17 -1.24 13.78
CA ARG A 179 0.30 -2.30 13.22
C ARG A 179 0.87 -2.89 11.94
N LEU A 180 1.42 -2.05 11.06
CA LEU A 180 2.09 -2.52 9.85
C LEU A 180 3.35 -3.33 10.17
N ALA A 181 4.10 -2.97 11.23
CA ALA A 181 5.25 -3.75 11.69
C ALA A 181 4.82 -5.15 12.19
N THR A 182 3.70 -5.24 12.93
CA THR A 182 3.14 -6.54 13.35
C THR A 182 2.75 -7.38 12.13
N LEU A 183 2.11 -6.78 11.13
CA LEU A 183 1.73 -7.46 9.90
C LEU A 183 2.99 -7.89 9.10
N ALA A 184 4.00 -7.03 8.99
CA ALA A 184 5.24 -7.35 8.27
C ALA A 184 6.05 -8.47 8.92
N ALA A 185 5.91 -8.68 10.23
CA ALA A 185 6.57 -9.74 10.98
C ALA A 185 5.81 -11.08 10.92
N ASP A 186 4.57 -11.10 10.46
CA ASP A 186 3.75 -12.31 10.33
C ASP A 186 4.18 -13.08 9.06
N PRO A 187 4.64 -14.34 9.19
CA PRO A 187 5.06 -15.15 8.05
C PRO A 187 3.88 -15.51 7.12
N ASP A 188 2.66 -15.54 7.64
CA ASP A 188 1.45 -15.83 6.85
C ASP A 188 0.85 -14.59 6.19
N ALA A 189 1.44 -13.39 6.45
CA ALA A 189 0.96 -12.15 5.83
C ALA A 189 1.30 -12.09 4.33
N PRO A 190 0.45 -11.43 3.52
CA PRO A 190 0.70 -11.25 2.10
C PRO A 190 2.01 -10.49 1.83
N THR A 191 2.60 -10.68 0.65
CA THR A 191 3.64 -9.77 0.14
C THR A 191 3.14 -8.33 0.22
N MET A 192 3.93 -7.42 0.81
CA MET A 192 3.48 -6.06 1.10
C MET A 192 4.28 -5.02 0.32
N VAL A 193 3.59 -4.08 -0.32
CA VAL A 193 4.19 -2.90 -0.94
C VAL A 193 3.57 -1.65 -0.34
N LEU A 194 4.36 -0.87 0.37
CA LEU A 194 4.01 0.41 0.97
C LEU A 194 4.51 1.55 0.08
N VAL A 195 3.65 2.46 -0.31
CA VAL A 195 4.03 3.72 -0.97
C VAL A 195 3.97 4.85 0.05
N THR A 196 5.04 5.62 0.14
CA THR A 196 5.09 6.83 0.98
C THR A 196 6.10 7.85 0.44
N HIS A 197 6.10 9.06 0.97
CA HIS A 197 7.13 10.08 0.74
C HIS A 197 7.87 10.45 2.04
N HIS A 198 7.61 9.72 3.14
CA HIS A 198 8.23 9.91 4.44
C HIS A 198 8.95 8.65 4.90
N VAL A 199 10.25 8.75 5.19
CA VAL A 199 11.04 7.61 5.69
C VAL A 199 10.60 7.16 7.09
N GLU A 200 10.01 8.06 7.87
CA GLU A 200 9.48 7.81 9.21
C GLU A 200 8.27 6.86 9.20
N GLU A 201 7.64 6.68 8.05
CA GLU A 201 6.48 5.81 7.86
C GLU A 201 6.87 4.36 7.53
N ILE A 202 8.16 4.09 7.33
CA ILE A 202 8.66 2.73 7.06
C ILE A 202 8.54 1.90 8.34
N PRO A 203 7.70 0.85 8.35
CA PRO A 203 7.58 -0.01 9.52
C PRO A 203 8.80 -0.94 9.63
N PRO A 204 9.22 -1.31 10.85
CA PRO A 204 10.11 -2.45 11.05
C PRO A 204 9.60 -3.70 10.33
N GLY A 205 10.52 -4.49 9.76
CA GLY A 205 10.17 -5.67 8.98
C GLY A 205 10.10 -5.45 7.46
N VAL A 206 10.14 -4.19 6.98
CA VAL A 206 10.38 -3.90 5.55
C VAL A 206 11.79 -4.35 5.16
N THR A 207 11.89 -5.10 4.07
CA THR A 207 13.13 -5.73 3.61
C THR A 207 13.76 -5.01 2.42
N HIS A 208 12.96 -4.41 1.56
CA HIS A 208 13.38 -3.82 0.28
C HIS A 208 12.84 -2.40 0.10
N ALA A 209 13.55 -1.62 -0.71
CA ALA A 209 13.11 -0.29 -1.11
C ALA A 209 13.27 -0.07 -2.61
N LEU A 210 12.37 0.76 -3.15
CA LEU A 210 12.47 1.32 -4.49
C LEU A 210 12.37 2.85 -4.39
N LEU A 211 13.37 3.55 -4.90
CA LEU A 211 13.40 5.00 -4.97
C LEU A 211 13.00 5.47 -6.37
N LEU A 212 11.98 6.32 -6.43
CA LEU A 212 11.40 6.79 -7.70
C LEU A 212 11.48 8.31 -7.80
N ARG A 213 11.95 8.83 -8.95
CA ARG A 213 11.98 10.26 -9.25
C ARG A 213 11.65 10.52 -10.72
N GLY A 214 10.64 11.35 -10.98
CA GLY A 214 10.26 11.75 -12.35
C GLY A 214 9.93 10.58 -13.28
N GLY A 215 9.34 9.51 -12.74
CA GLY A 215 9.00 8.28 -13.46
C GLY A 215 10.16 7.33 -13.72
N LEU A 216 11.34 7.59 -13.15
CA LEU A 216 12.53 6.74 -13.26
C LEU A 216 12.87 6.11 -11.92
N VAL A 217 13.32 4.86 -11.94
CA VAL A 217 13.90 4.19 -10.77
C VAL A 217 15.30 4.76 -10.53
N VAL A 218 15.53 5.33 -9.35
CA VAL A 218 16.85 5.80 -8.90
C VAL A 218 17.67 4.64 -8.36
N ALA A 219 17.04 3.81 -7.52
CA ALA A 219 17.62 2.58 -6.96
C ALA A 219 16.49 1.65 -6.54
N ALA A 220 16.75 0.33 -6.55
CA ALA A 220 15.88 -0.71 -6.02
C ALA A 220 16.71 -1.88 -5.49
N GLY A 221 16.29 -2.50 -4.38
CA GLY A 221 16.98 -3.61 -3.75
C GLY A 221 16.80 -3.65 -2.24
N LEU A 222 17.73 -4.28 -1.52
CA LEU A 222 17.68 -4.37 -0.05
C LEU A 222 17.56 -2.99 0.59
N LEU A 223 16.72 -2.88 1.60
CA LEU A 223 16.42 -1.62 2.28
C LEU A 223 17.68 -0.90 2.76
N THR A 224 18.64 -1.66 3.34
CA THR A 224 19.91 -1.13 3.86
C THR A 224 20.81 -0.55 2.78
N ASP A 225 20.76 -1.09 1.57
CA ASP A 225 21.63 -0.69 0.46
C ASP A 225 21.03 0.51 -0.29
N VAL A 226 19.72 0.59 -0.34
CA VAL A 226 18.96 1.62 -1.09
C VAL A 226 18.67 2.84 -0.23
N LEU A 227 18.37 2.66 1.07
CA LEU A 227 17.99 3.76 1.96
C LEU A 227 19.25 4.42 2.55
N THR A 228 19.97 5.17 1.71
CA THR A 228 21.18 5.91 2.08
C THR A 228 20.99 7.42 1.94
N PRO A 229 21.75 8.25 2.67
CA PRO A 229 21.69 9.72 2.53
C PRO A 229 21.87 10.19 1.09
N ASP A 230 22.82 9.60 0.35
CA ASP A 230 23.15 9.99 -1.03
C ASP A 230 22.01 9.69 -1.99
N LEU A 231 21.46 8.46 -1.95
CA LEU A 231 20.36 8.06 -2.83
C LEU A 231 19.07 8.80 -2.49
N LEU A 232 18.79 9.06 -1.21
CA LEU A 232 17.68 9.92 -0.80
C LEU A 232 17.87 11.36 -1.30
N SER A 233 19.08 11.91 -1.16
CA SER A 233 19.39 13.27 -1.64
C SER A 233 19.17 13.39 -3.16
N VAL A 234 19.62 12.39 -3.93
CA VAL A 234 19.35 12.32 -5.37
C VAL A 234 17.85 12.23 -5.64
N THR A 235 17.14 11.36 -4.92
CA THR A 235 15.71 11.12 -5.13
C THR A 235 14.87 12.36 -4.84
N PHE A 236 15.12 13.04 -3.73
CA PHE A 236 14.35 14.22 -3.30
C PHE A 236 14.91 15.55 -3.85
N GLY A 237 16.12 15.55 -4.42
CA GLY A 237 16.71 16.71 -5.08
C GLY A 237 17.26 17.77 -4.13
N MET A 238 17.61 17.37 -2.89
CA MET A 238 18.23 18.22 -1.89
C MET A 238 19.13 17.39 -0.95
N PRO A 239 20.19 17.97 -0.36
CA PRO A 239 21.00 17.25 0.61
C PRO A 239 20.18 16.79 1.80
N LEU A 240 20.23 15.49 2.12
CA LEU A 240 19.52 14.88 3.24
C LEU A 240 20.50 14.10 4.12
N ALA A 241 20.29 14.20 5.43
CA ALA A 241 20.86 13.31 6.43
C ALA A 241 19.79 12.27 6.82
N LEU A 242 20.22 11.04 7.07
CA LEU A 242 19.38 9.93 7.48
C LEU A 242 19.89 9.38 8.81
N ASP A 243 19.01 9.30 9.77
CA ASP A 243 19.26 8.66 11.07
C ASP A 243 18.49 7.32 11.10
N HIS A 244 19.10 6.29 11.70
CA HIS A 244 18.48 4.99 11.91
C HIS A 244 18.67 4.59 13.38
N SER A 245 17.56 4.42 14.10
CA SER A 245 17.57 4.04 15.50
C SER A 245 16.33 3.20 15.84
N GLY A 246 16.52 2.14 16.62
CA GLY A 246 15.41 1.27 17.06
C GLY A 246 14.61 0.64 15.91
N GLY A 247 15.26 0.37 14.74
CA GLY A 247 14.59 -0.15 13.55
C GLY A 247 13.75 0.88 12.80
N ARG A 248 13.87 2.19 13.14
CA ARG A 248 13.13 3.29 12.52
C ARG A 248 14.08 4.27 11.86
N TYR A 249 13.64 4.86 10.79
CA TYR A 249 14.37 5.87 10.02
C TYR A 249 13.80 7.27 10.26
N ALA A 250 14.66 8.27 10.23
CA ALA A 250 14.27 9.68 10.21
C ALA A 250 15.19 10.46 9.26
N ALA A 251 14.62 11.34 8.45
CA ALA A 251 15.39 12.17 7.53
C ALA A 251 15.20 13.65 7.80
N ARG A 252 16.29 14.42 7.62
CA ARG A 252 16.28 15.88 7.72
C ARG A 252 17.20 16.49 6.68
N ALA A 253 17.04 17.78 6.39
CA ALA A 253 17.98 18.50 5.55
C ALA A 253 19.40 18.42 6.17
N ALA A 254 20.40 18.08 5.36
CA ALA A 254 21.79 18.21 5.73
C ALA A 254 22.17 19.70 5.55
N LEU A 255 22.61 20.32 6.66
CA LEU A 255 23.07 21.72 6.69
C LEU A 255 24.53 21.80 6.28
#